data_e2582051d7306a16a95ba7b86c183f3e
#
_entry.id   e2582051d7306a16a95ba7b86c183f3e
#
_cell.length_a   1.000
_cell.length_b   1.000
_cell.length_c   1.000
_cell.angle_alpha   90.00
_cell.angle_beta   90.00
_cell.angle_gamma   90.00
#
_symmetry.space_group_name_H-M   'P 1'
#
loop_
_entity.id
_entity.type
_entity.pdbx_description
1 polymer ?
#
loop_
_entity_poly.entity_id
_entity_poly.type
_entity_poly.pdbx_seq_one_letter_code
_entity_poly.pdbx_strand_id
1 'polypeptide(L)'
;MEFYAPKRLNGARLLGIYAPGSPEWHAERSLGVGGSEVGTVLGLNQWESAYALWAKKLNLIPSEIKENWAIRFGKAFEAPILMLWAEEHPDWEVFETGTYADEDCDYRRANPDAIARHRETGELMVVEVKTARMSWDEVPRAYLAQVQHYMGVLKIHKGIIVAVAGMTWNEYEVPYNQELIDVQNVALERFWNSVKSETKPDWDGSESTYNAVKH
;
A
#
# COMPACT_ATOMS: atom_id res chain seq x y z
N MET A 1 2.21 -6.53 18.90
CA MET A 1 0.86 -6.83 18.36
C MET A 1 0.78 -8.29 17.97
N GLU A 2 -0.43 -8.86 17.98
CA GLU A 2 -0.67 -10.20 17.45
C GLU A 2 -0.87 -10.13 15.93
N PHE A 3 -0.67 -11.28 15.24
CA PHE A 3 -0.93 -11.39 13.81
C PHE A 3 -2.35 -11.88 13.54
N TYR A 4 -3.06 -11.19 12.61
CA TYR A 4 -4.29 -11.66 12.01
C TYR A 4 -4.04 -11.97 10.53
N ALA A 5 -3.61 -13.17 10.26
CA ALA A 5 -3.23 -13.59 8.92
C ALA A 5 -3.90 -14.93 8.54
N PRO A 6 -5.25 -14.97 8.44
CA PRO A 6 -5.94 -16.17 7.98
C PRO A 6 -5.51 -16.50 6.55
N LYS A 7 -5.44 -17.80 6.22
CA LYS A 7 -5.07 -18.27 4.87
C LYS A 7 -5.94 -17.66 3.76
N ARG A 8 -7.18 -17.31 4.08
CA ARG A 8 -8.13 -16.61 3.22
C ARG A 8 -8.83 -15.52 4.01
N LEU A 9 -8.99 -14.35 3.41
CA LEU A 9 -9.66 -13.19 3.97
C LEU A 9 -10.57 -12.58 2.91
N ASN A 10 -11.88 -12.82 3.02
CA ASN A 10 -12.95 -12.27 2.17
C ASN A 10 -12.72 -12.37 0.65
N GLY A 11 -12.02 -13.35 0.14
CA GLY A 11 -11.69 -13.47 -1.29
C GLY A 11 -10.27 -13.00 -1.63
N ALA A 12 -9.42 -12.89 -0.62
CA ALA A 12 -7.98 -12.74 -0.81
C ALA A 12 -7.23 -13.92 -0.19
N ARG A 13 -6.16 -14.33 -0.85
CA ARG A 13 -5.31 -15.44 -0.42
C ARG A 13 -4.04 -14.93 0.23
N LEU A 14 -3.72 -15.41 1.44
CA LEU A 14 -2.45 -15.10 2.11
C LEU A 14 -1.30 -15.70 1.30
N LEU A 15 -0.32 -14.86 0.98
CA LEU A 15 0.94 -15.25 0.34
C LEU A 15 2.03 -15.56 1.36
N GLY A 16 2.09 -14.77 2.41
CA GLY A 16 3.04 -14.94 3.50
C GLY A 16 3.13 -13.72 4.39
N ILE A 17 3.95 -13.86 5.43
CA ILE A 17 4.36 -12.77 6.31
C ILE A 17 5.84 -12.55 6.04
N TYR A 18 6.19 -11.42 5.45
CA TYR A 18 7.55 -11.12 5.01
C TYR A 18 8.10 -9.93 5.79
N ALA A 19 9.31 -10.06 6.30
CA ALA A 19 9.99 -8.93 6.93
C ALA A 19 10.29 -7.84 5.88
N PRO A 20 9.87 -6.58 6.09
CA PRO A 20 10.12 -5.50 5.14
C PRO A 20 11.60 -5.36 4.79
N GLY A 21 11.91 -5.38 3.49
CA GLY A 21 13.28 -5.30 2.97
C GLY A 21 14.02 -6.65 2.90
N SER A 22 13.40 -7.78 3.31
CA SER A 22 14.00 -9.10 3.11
C SER A 22 14.01 -9.49 1.62
N PRO A 23 14.90 -10.41 1.20
CA PRO A 23 14.89 -10.93 -0.17
C PRO A 23 13.53 -11.50 -0.59
N GLU A 24 12.86 -12.22 0.30
CA GLU A 24 11.54 -12.81 0.08
C GLU A 24 10.48 -11.73 -0.12
N TRP A 25 10.53 -10.63 0.67
CA TRP A 25 9.65 -9.49 0.51
C TRP A 25 9.84 -8.80 -0.85
N HIS A 26 11.08 -8.60 -1.29
CA HIS A 26 11.39 -8.04 -2.62
C HIS A 26 10.92 -8.96 -3.74
N ALA A 27 11.16 -10.28 -3.61
CA ALA A 27 10.71 -11.27 -4.59
C ALA A 27 9.19 -11.25 -4.73
N GLU A 28 8.44 -11.24 -3.61
CA GLU A 28 6.98 -11.19 -3.63
C GLU A 28 6.45 -9.89 -4.26
N ARG A 29 7.06 -8.76 -3.95
CA ARG A 29 6.68 -7.47 -4.55
C ARG A 29 6.90 -7.41 -6.05
N SER A 30 7.85 -8.15 -6.60
CA SER A 30 8.09 -8.18 -8.05
C SER A 30 6.98 -8.91 -8.82
N LEU A 31 6.21 -9.76 -8.16
CA LEU A 31 5.16 -10.59 -8.74
C LEU A 31 3.77 -9.92 -8.82
N GLY A 32 3.67 -8.66 -8.44
CA GLY A 32 2.39 -7.96 -8.47
C GLY A 32 2.52 -6.46 -8.21
N VAL A 33 1.40 -5.79 -8.00
CA VAL A 33 1.31 -4.38 -7.65
C VAL A 33 0.74 -4.26 -6.24
N GLY A 34 1.54 -3.75 -5.31
CA GLY A 34 1.13 -3.47 -3.94
C GLY A 34 0.47 -2.10 -3.79
N GLY A 35 -0.25 -1.89 -2.69
CA GLY A 35 -1.01 -0.65 -2.49
C GLY A 35 -0.17 0.63 -2.57
N SER A 36 1.05 0.63 -2.02
CA SER A 36 1.96 1.78 -2.12
C SER A 36 2.40 2.12 -3.56
N GLU A 37 2.23 1.20 -4.50
CA GLU A 37 2.59 1.36 -5.91
C GLU A 37 1.40 1.83 -6.77
N VAL A 38 0.18 1.72 -6.25
CA VAL A 38 -1.05 2.14 -6.97
C VAL A 38 -0.99 3.62 -7.34
N GLY A 39 -0.55 4.47 -6.40
CA GLY A 39 -0.35 5.90 -6.68
C GLY A 39 0.62 6.16 -7.83
N THR A 40 1.66 5.34 -7.97
CA THR A 40 2.62 5.41 -9.08
C THR A 40 1.96 5.04 -10.42
N VAL A 41 1.21 3.94 -10.45
CA VAL A 41 0.48 3.51 -11.66
C VAL A 41 -0.54 4.55 -12.11
N LEU A 42 -1.19 5.24 -11.17
CA LEU A 42 -2.17 6.28 -11.44
C LEU A 42 -1.56 7.67 -11.74
N GLY A 43 -0.24 7.81 -11.73
CA GLY A 43 0.42 9.11 -11.92
C GLY A 43 0.23 10.10 -10.77
N LEU A 44 -0.14 9.62 -9.58
CA LEU A 44 -0.34 10.41 -8.36
C LEU A 44 0.92 10.53 -7.50
N ASN A 45 1.94 9.72 -7.79
CA ASN A 45 3.21 9.73 -7.07
C ASN A 45 4.21 10.66 -7.76
N GLN A 46 4.66 11.69 -7.06
CA GLN A 46 5.65 12.64 -7.59
C GLN A 46 7.10 12.11 -7.57
N TRP A 47 7.36 11.01 -6.85
CA TRP A 47 8.71 10.49 -6.65
C TRP A 47 9.07 9.34 -7.58
N GLU A 48 8.07 8.66 -8.12
CA GLU A 48 8.25 7.49 -8.97
C GLU A 48 7.24 7.48 -10.11
N SER A 49 7.72 7.29 -11.33
CA SER A 49 6.89 7.17 -12.53
C SER A 49 6.45 5.73 -12.78
N ALA A 50 5.36 5.55 -13.54
CA ALA A 50 4.93 4.23 -13.99
C ALA A 50 6.02 3.53 -14.83
N TYR A 51 6.81 4.28 -15.60
CA TYR A 51 7.96 3.74 -16.35
C TYR A 51 9.03 3.16 -15.41
N ALA A 52 9.42 3.93 -14.37
CA ALA A 52 10.43 3.47 -13.40
C ALA A 52 9.94 2.22 -12.64
N LEU A 53 8.66 2.21 -12.23
CA LEU A 53 8.05 1.03 -11.60
C LEU A 53 8.04 -0.18 -12.54
N TRP A 54 7.67 0.00 -13.80
CA TRP A 54 7.69 -1.03 -14.84
C TRP A 54 9.11 -1.62 -15.00
N ALA A 55 10.13 -0.76 -15.10
CA ALA A 55 11.52 -1.20 -15.23
C ALA A 55 12.00 -1.98 -13.98
N LYS A 56 11.55 -1.58 -12.77
CA LYS A 56 11.82 -2.32 -11.53
C LYS A 56 11.14 -3.69 -11.52
N LYS A 57 9.87 -3.79 -11.96
CA LYS A 57 9.15 -5.07 -12.04
C LYS A 57 9.84 -6.08 -12.97
N LEU A 58 10.48 -5.58 -14.01
CA LEU A 58 11.27 -6.39 -14.96
C LEU A 58 12.74 -6.57 -14.54
N ASN A 59 13.15 -6.07 -13.37
CA ASN A 59 14.53 -6.08 -12.90
C ASN A 59 15.53 -5.41 -13.87
N LEU A 60 15.08 -4.47 -14.69
CA LEU A 60 15.92 -3.67 -15.59
C LEU A 60 16.71 -2.60 -14.83
N ILE A 61 16.19 -2.14 -13.71
CA ILE A 61 16.85 -1.22 -12.78
C ILE A 61 16.70 -1.74 -11.34
N PRO A 62 17.59 -1.35 -10.42
CA PRO A 62 17.47 -1.76 -9.02
C PRO A 62 16.15 -1.35 -8.40
N SER A 63 15.51 -2.27 -7.68
CA SER A 63 14.27 -2.01 -6.92
C SER A 63 14.54 -1.38 -5.55
N GLU A 64 15.79 -1.23 -5.16
CA GLU A 64 16.16 -0.68 -3.87
C GLU A 64 15.74 0.79 -3.74
N ILE A 65 14.97 1.07 -2.69
CA ILE A 65 14.66 2.44 -2.27
C ILE A 65 15.86 2.94 -1.46
N LYS A 66 16.52 4.00 -1.92
CA LYS A 66 17.54 4.66 -1.08
C LYS A 66 16.88 5.16 0.19
N GLU A 67 17.12 4.47 1.29
CA GLU A 67 16.60 4.88 2.59
C GLU A 67 17.10 6.28 2.95
N ASN A 68 16.16 7.16 3.20
CA ASN A 68 16.41 8.46 3.81
C ASN A 68 15.84 8.48 5.24
N TRP A 69 16.13 9.57 5.95
CA TRP A 69 15.68 9.71 7.34
C TRP A 69 14.15 9.61 7.49
N ALA A 70 13.38 10.17 6.57
CA ALA A 70 11.91 10.12 6.63
C ALA A 70 11.37 8.69 6.51
N ILE A 71 11.93 7.89 5.61
CA ILE A 71 11.57 6.47 5.45
C ILE A 71 11.93 5.68 6.70
N ARG A 72 13.14 5.89 7.25
CA ARG A 72 13.59 5.23 8.49
C ARG A 72 12.71 5.60 9.67
N PHE A 73 12.36 6.88 9.79
CA PHE A 73 11.47 7.37 10.83
C PHE A 73 10.08 6.74 10.71
N GLY A 74 9.48 6.72 9.52
CA GLY A 74 8.19 6.08 9.26
C GLY A 74 8.17 4.63 9.72
N LYS A 75 9.13 3.83 9.26
CA LYS A 75 9.26 2.41 9.65
C LYS A 75 9.43 2.22 11.16
N ALA A 76 10.20 3.07 11.82
CA ALA A 76 10.47 2.94 13.26
C ALA A 76 9.25 3.32 14.12
N PHE A 77 8.39 4.22 13.63
CA PHE A 77 7.26 4.74 14.39
C PHE A 77 5.92 4.08 14.02
N GLU A 78 5.84 3.27 12.99
CA GLU A 78 4.63 2.57 12.56
C GLU A 78 3.99 1.76 13.70
N ALA A 79 4.73 0.81 14.29
CA ALA A 79 4.23 -0.01 15.39
C ALA A 79 3.87 0.82 16.66
N PRO A 80 4.68 1.77 17.14
CA PRO A 80 4.29 2.69 18.22
C PRO A 80 3.01 3.48 17.93
N ILE A 81 2.81 3.96 16.70
CA ILE A 81 1.59 4.69 16.32
C ILE A 81 0.38 3.76 16.38
N LEU A 82 0.48 2.54 15.85
CA LEU A 82 -0.58 1.55 15.93
C LEU A 82 -0.93 1.17 17.38
N MET A 83 0.07 1.08 18.26
CA MET A 83 -0.18 0.82 19.69
C MET A 83 -0.95 1.97 20.35
N LEU A 84 -0.56 3.22 20.11
CA LEU A 84 -1.27 4.38 20.63
C LEU A 84 -2.70 4.46 20.07
N TRP A 85 -2.88 4.17 18.78
CA TRP A 85 -4.20 4.13 18.17
C TRP A 85 -5.10 3.07 18.84
N ALA A 86 -4.55 1.88 19.14
CA ALA A 86 -5.27 0.82 19.82
C ALA A 86 -5.67 1.19 21.26
N GLU A 87 -4.84 1.97 21.98
CA GLU A 87 -5.15 2.48 23.32
C GLU A 87 -6.30 3.48 23.30
N GLU A 88 -6.36 4.36 22.29
CA GLU A 88 -7.44 5.35 22.12
C GLU A 88 -8.74 4.74 21.56
N HIS A 89 -8.68 3.54 20.96
CA HIS A 89 -9.81 2.83 20.36
C HIS A 89 -10.04 1.45 21.01
N PRO A 90 -10.42 1.38 22.28
CA PRO A 90 -10.50 0.10 23.03
C PRO A 90 -11.53 -0.89 22.48
N ASP A 91 -12.49 -0.42 21.67
CA ASP A 91 -13.48 -1.27 21.00
C ASP A 91 -12.89 -2.04 19.79
N TRP A 92 -11.68 -1.70 19.39
CA TRP A 92 -10.98 -2.35 18.28
C TRP A 92 -9.78 -3.16 18.78
N GLU A 93 -9.61 -4.35 18.23
CA GLU A 93 -8.38 -5.13 18.34
C GLU A 93 -7.53 -4.89 17.11
N VAL A 94 -6.27 -4.51 17.29
CA VAL A 94 -5.34 -4.21 16.19
C VAL A 94 -4.37 -5.34 16.00
N PHE A 95 -4.20 -5.78 14.76
CA PHE A 95 -3.37 -6.89 14.38
C PHE A 95 -2.41 -6.50 13.26
N GLU A 96 -1.17 -6.94 13.34
CA GLU A 96 -0.31 -7.03 12.18
C GLU A 96 -0.86 -8.06 11.20
N THR A 97 -0.59 -7.89 9.91
CA THR A 97 -1.10 -8.81 8.90
C THR A 97 -0.02 -9.21 7.90
N GLY A 98 -0.35 -10.13 7.00
CA GLY A 98 0.55 -10.58 5.95
C GLY A 98 0.25 -9.92 4.60
N THR A 99 0.99 -10.35 3.60
CA THR A 99 0.73 -9.98 2.21
C THR A 99 -0.32 -10.91 1.62
N TYR A 100 -1.36 -10.32 1.05
CA TYR A 100 -2.45 -11.01 0.37
C TYR A 100 -2.45 -10.74 -1.12
N ALA A 101 -2.89 -11.72 -1.89
CA ALA A 101 -3.27 -11.56 -3.29
C ALA A 101 -4.79 -11.65 -3.43
N ASP A 102 -5.33 -10.86 -4.33
CA ASP A 102 -6.72 -11.02 -4.78
C ASP A 102 -6.89 -12.39 -5.44
N GLU A 103 -7.97 -13.12 -5.15
CA GLU A 103 -8.22 -14.45 -5.73
C GLU A 103 -8.50 -14.41 -7.23
N ASP A 104 -9.14 -13.34 -7.71
CA ASP A 104 -9.51 -13.17 -9.12
C ASP A 104 -8.36 -12.56 -9.94
N CYS A 105 -7.50 -11.77 -9.31
CA CYS A 105 -6.41 -11.05 -9.95
C CYS A 105 -5.12 -11.14 -9.12
N ASP A 106 -4.41 -12.25 -9.27
CA ASP A 106 -3.24 -12.61 -8.45
C ASP A 106 -2.14 -11.53 -8.38
N TYR A 107 -2.02 -10.66 -9.38
CA TYR A 107 -1.06 -9.55 -9.35
C TYR A 107 -1.48 -8.39 -8.44
N ARG A 108 -2.73 -8.30 -7.98
CA ARG A 108 -3.16 -7.29 -7.02
C ARG A 108 -2.79 -7.74 -5.61
N ARG A 109 -1.89 -6.98 -4.97
CA ARG A 109 -1.32 -7.30 -3.66
C ARG A 109 -1.77 -6.31 -2.60
N ALA A 110 -2.17 -6.81 -1.44
CA ALA A 110 -2.49 -5.99 -0.27
C ALA A 110 -1.59 -6.37 0.91
N ASN A 111 -0.97 -5.38 1.50
CA ASN A 111 -0.18 -5.50 2.73
C ASN A 111 -0.37 -4.20 3.54
N PRO A 112 -1.53 -3.98 4.15
CA PRO A 112 -1.74 -2.82 5.01
C PRO A 112 -0.88 -2.91 6.27
N ASP A 113 -0.64 -1.79 6.92
CA ASP A 113 0.15 -1.73 8.15
C ASP A 113 -0.54 -2.50 9.28
N ALA A 114 -1.89 -2.44 9.34
CA ALA A 114 -2.66 -3.30 10.24
C ALA A 114 -4.08 -3.57 9.72
N ILE A 115 -4.71 -4.59 10.32
CA ILE A 115 -6.16 -4.81 10.29
C ILE A 115 -6.68 -4.64 11.71
N ALA A 116 -7.72 -3.82 11.89
CA ALA A 116 -8.44 -3.72 13.13
C ALA A 116 -9.76 -4.51 13.04
N ARG A 117 -10.12 -5.18 14.15
CA ARG A 117 -11.36 -5.94 14.28
C ARG A 117 -12.18 -5.37 15.44
N HIS A 118 -13.40 -4.97 15.17
CA HIS A 118 -14.30 -4.49 16.22
C HIS A 118 -14.68 -5.64 17.15
N ARG A 119 -14.53 -5.46 18.47
CA ARG A 119 -14.67 -6.52 19.49
C ARG A 119 -16.06 -7.12 19.54
N GLU A 120 -17.09 -6.31 19.39
CA GLU A 120 -18.49 -6.77 19.49
C GLU A 120 -19.03 -7.30 18.17
N THR A 121 -18.78 -6.59 17.06
CA THR A 121 -19.39 -6.90 15.77
C THR A 121 -18.54 -7.83 14.90
N GLY A 122 -17.23 -7.93 15.17
CA GLY A 122 -16.29 -8.63 14.31
C GLY A 122 -15.98 -7.91 12.99
N GLU A 123 -16.49 -6.69 12.80
CA GLU A 123 -16.23 -5.89 11.61
C GLU A 123 -14.75 -5.61 11.45
N LEU A 124 -14.25 -5.69 10.23
CA LEU A 124 -12.84 -5.44 9.92
C LEU A 124 -12.63 -4.04 9.32
N MET A 125 -11.51 -3.45 9.63
CA MET A 125 -11.06 -2.17 9.10
C MET A 125 -9.59 -2.24 8.70
N VAL A 126 -9.25 -1.69 7.53
CA VAL A 126 -7.88 -1.46 7.09
C VAL A 126 -7.33 -0.24 7.85
N VAL A 127 -6.18 -0.39 8.47
CA VAL A 127 -5.46 0.70 9.13
C VAL A 127 -4.14 0.95 8.40
N GLU A 128 -3.92 2.18 7.99
CA GLU A 128 -2.70 2.63 7.32
C GLU A 128 -2.09 3.78 8.12
N VAL A 129 -0.80 3.69 8.41
CA VAL A 129 -0.05 4.69 9.17
C VAL A 129 0.76 5.57 8.23
N LYS A 130 0.74 6.87 8.47
CA LYS A 130 1.59 7.82 7.74
C LYS A 130 2.31 8.76 8.70
N THR A 131 3.59 8.99 8.45
CA THR A 131 4.35 10.07 9.07
C THR A 131 4.58 11.17 8.06
N ALA A 132 4.33 12.42 8.44
CA ALA A 132 4.46 13.58 7.57
C ALA A 132 5.16 14.73 8.30
N ARG A 133 5.69 15.69 7.53
CA ARG A 133 6.30 16.90 8.12
C ARG A 133 5.25 17.89 8.61
N MET A 134 4.12 17.97 7.92
CA MET A 134 2.98 18.86 8.21
C MET A 134 1.68 18.10 8.04
N SER A 135 0.68 18.49 8.81
CA SER A 135 -0.69 18.00 8.65
C SER A 135 -1.23 18.35 7.27
N TRP A 136 -2.15 17.55 6.81
CA TRP A 136 -2.82 17.74 5.52
C TRP A 136 -4.18 18.38 5.73
N ASP A 137 -4.53 19.36 4.91
CA ASP A 137 -5.91 19.85 4.82
C ASP A 137 -6.80 18.79 4.15
N GLU A 138 -6.25 18.11 3.13
CA GLU A 138 -6.85 16.95 2.48
C GLU A 138 -5.82 15.82 2.38
N VAL A 139 -6.27 14.58 2.58
CA VAL A 139 -5.40 13.40 2.43
C VAL A 139 -4.86 13.33 1.01
N PRO A 140 -3.54 13.16 0.82
CA PRO A 140 -2.97 13.00 -0.52
C PRO A 140 -3.63 11.85 -1.28
N ARG A 141 -4.00 12.12 -2.53
CA ARG A 141 -4.74 11.16 -3.39
C ARG A 141 -4.04 9.82 -3.52
N ALA A 142 -2.71 9.80 -3.50
CA ALA A 142 -1.94 8.56 -3.55
C ALA A 142 -2.19 7.66 -2.32
N TYR A 143 -2.38 8.23 -1.14
CA TYR A 143 -2.69 7.46 0.07
C TYR A 143 -4.15 6.99 0.11
N LEU A 144 -5.08 7.81 -0.38
CA LEU A 144 -6.46 7.35 -0.58
C LEU A 144 -6.51 6.18 -1.55
N ALA A 145 -5.78 6.28 -2.67
CA ALA A 145 -5.71 5.21 -3.66
C ALA A 145 -5.12 3.92 -3.06
N GLN A 146 -4.11 4.03 -2.22
CA GLN A 146 -3.51 2.91 -1.50
C GLN A 146 -4.53 2.18 -0.62
N VAL A 147 -5.25 2.91 0.23
CA VAL A 147 -6.23 2.31 1.15
C VAL A 147 -7.43 1.75 0.39
N GLN A 148 -7.94 2.43 -0.66
CA GLN A 148 -8.99 1.90 -1.54
C GLN A 148 -8.57 0.57 -2.18
N HIS A 149 -7.33 0.47 -2.63
CA HIS A 149 -6.80 -0.77 -3.19
C HIS A 149 -6.79 -1.91 -2.16
N TYR A 150 -6.33 -1.65 -0.94
CA TYR A 150 -6.36 -2.65 0.13
C TYR A 150 -7.78 -3.10 0.44
N MET A 151 -8.71 -2.14 0.56
CA MET A 151 -10.12 -2.45 0.78
C MET A 151 -10.70 -3.28 -0.37
N GLY A 152 -10.35 -2.98 -1.61
CA GLY A 152 -10.78 -3.73 -2.79
C GLY A 152 -10.26 -5.17 -2.83
N VAL A 153 -8.97 -5.38 -2.55
CA VAL A 153 -8.35 -6.71 -2.51
C VAL A 153 -8.88 -7.54 -1.36
N LEU A 154 -8.95 -6.96 -0.15
CA LEU A 154 -9.33 -7.66 1.08
C LEU A 154 -10.85 -7.74 1.28
N LYS A 155 -11.65 -7.08 0.43
CA LYS A 155 -13.12 -6.95 0.59
C LYS A 155 -13.49 -6.45 1.99
N ILE A 156 -12.73 -5.47 2.51
CA ILE A 156 -12.99 -4.77 3.76
C ILE A 156 -13.53 -3.39 3.41
N HIS A 157 -14.67 -3.01 3.98
CA HIS A 157 -15.40 -1.81 3.57
C HIS A 157 -15.17 -0.61 4.49
N LYS A 158 -14.24 -0.73 5.43
CA LYS A 158 -13.77 0.36 6.28
C LYS A 158 -12.27 0.53 6.15
N GLY A 159 -11.83 1.77 6.13
CA GLY A 159 -10.43 2.12 6.13
C GLY A 159 -10.19 3.39 6.94
N ILE A 160 -9.01 3.48 7.55
CA ILE A 160 -8.56 4.67 8.26
C ILE A 160 -7.09 4.93 7.95
N ILE A 161 -6.74 6.20 7.81
CA ILE A 161 -5.35 6.64 7.75
C ILE A 161 -5.03 7.37 9.05
N VAL A 162 -4.09 6.82 9.81
CA VAL A 162 -3.56 7.44 11.02
C VAL A 162 -2.29 8.20 10.65
N ALA A 163 -2.35 9.52 10.69
CA ALA A 163 -1.26 10.37 10.26
C ALA A 163 -0.65 11.16 11.42
N VAL A 164 0.67 11.00 11.62
CA VAL A 164 1.43 11.78 12.59
C VAL A 164 2.32 12.77 11.86
N ALA A 165 2.03 14.06 12.04
CA ALA A 165 2.73 15.17 11.43
C ALA A 165 3.38 16.05 12.50
N GLY A 166 4.70 15.92 12.68
CA GLY A 166 5.40 16.54 13.80
C GLY A 166 4.87 15.98 15.13
N MET A 167 4.10 16.81 15.86
CA MET A 167 3.41 16.41 17.10
C MET A 167 1.89 16.39 16.95
N THR A 168 1.38 16.51 15.74
CA THR A 168 -0.07 16.51 15.47
C THR A 168 -0.51 15.09 15.06
N TRP A 169 -1.51 14.59 15.76
CA TRP A 169 -2.19 13.35 15.47
C TRP A 169 -3.46 13.62 14.68
N ASN A 170 -3.65 12.94 13.57
CA ASN A 170 -4.83 13.06 12.74
C ASN A 170 -5.31 11.69 12.31
N GLU A 171 -6.62 11.52 12.26
CA GLU A 171 -7.28 10.32 11.78
C GLU A 171 -8.21 10.70 10.64
N TYR A 172 -8.07 9.98 9.53
CA TYR A 172 -8.88 10.22 8.33
C TYR A 172 -9.60 8.92 7.97
N GLU A 173 -10.91 8.91 8.18
CA GLU A 173 -11.74 7.81 7.68
C GLU A 173 -11.71 7.79 6.16
N VAL A 174 -11.55 6.60 5.60
CA VAL A 174 -11.58 6.37 4.16
C VAL A 174 -12.82 5.53 3.84
N PRO A 175 -13.90 6.15 3.36
CA PRO A 175 -15.08 5.41 2.97
C PRO A 175 -14.79 4.53 1.75
N TYR A 176 -15.32 3.31 1.76
CA TYR A 176 -15.22 2.40 0.63
C TYR A 176 -15.88 3.00 -0.61
N ASN A 177 -15.18 2.98 -1.73
CA ASN A 177 -15.69 3.50 -3.00
C ASN A 177 -15.41 2.53 -4.14
N GLN A 178 -16.44 1.79 -4.54
CA GLN A 178 -16.34 0.78 -5.61
C GLN A 178 -15.97 1.40 -6.95
N GLU A 179 -16.48 2.58 -7.29
CA GLU A 179 -16.18 3.23 -8.58
C GLU A 179 -14.69 3.59 -8.69
N LEU A 180 -14.09 4.11 -7.60
CA LEU A 180 -12.65 4.36 -7.55
C LEU A 180 -11.83 3.08 -7.66
N ILE A 181 -12.25 2.02 -6.99
CA ILE A 181 -11.60 0.71 -7.05
C ILE A 181 -11.67 0.17 -8.49
N ASP A 182 -12.80 0.28 -9.17
CA ASP A 182 -12.96 -0.18 -10.54
C ASP A 182 -12.05 0.60 -11.51
N VAL A 183 -11.97 1.92 -11.38
CA VAL A 183 -11.04 2.75 -12.15
C VAL A 183 -9.59 2.36 -11.89
N GLN A 184 -9.23 2.13 -10.63
CA GLN A 184 -7.88 1.65 -10.27
C GLN A 184 -7.59 0.29 -10.91
N ASN A 185 -8.53 -0.65 -10.83
CA ASN A 185 -8.36 -1.99 -11.38
C ASN A 185 -8.08 -1.97 -12.88
N VAL A 186 -8.76 -1.11 -13.65
CA VAL A 186 -8.50 -0.93 -15.08
C VAL A 186 -7.08 -0.41 -15.34
N ALA A 187 -6.62 0.56 -14.55
CA ALA A 187 -5.27 1.11 -14.69
C ALA A 187 -4.20 0.07 -14.30
N LEU A 188 -4.42 -0.66 -13.20
CA LEU A 188 -3.53 -1.72 -12.74
C LEU A 188 -3.44 -2.88 -13.74
N GLU A 189 -4.55 -3.26 -14.35
CA GLU A 189 -4.57 -4.29 -15.40
C GLU A 189 -3.74 -3.88 -16.61
N ARG A 190 -3.93 -2.65 -17.10
CA ARG A 190 -3.14 -2.10 -18.21
C ARG A 190 -1.64 -2.09 -17.88
N PHE A 191 -1.30 -1.60 -16.70
CA PHE A 191 0.08 -1.58 -16.24
C PHE A 191 0.67 -2.99 -16.14
N TRP A 192 -0.04 -3.92 -15.51
CA TRP A 192 0.46 -5.29 -15.33
C TRP A 192 0.58 -6.03 -16.67
N ASN A 193 -0.33 -5.80 -17.61
CA ASN A 193 -0.22 -6.32 -18.97
C ASN A 193 1.02 -5.76 -19.70
N SER A 194 1.38 -4.49 -19.46
CA SER A 194 2.61 -3.91 -20.01
C SER A 194 3.87 -4.56 -19.42
N VAL A 195 3.84 -4.93 -18.13
CA VAL A 195 4.93 -5.70 -17.49
C VAL A 195 5.04 -7.09 -18.12
N LYS A 196 3.92 -7.83 -18.25
CA LYS A 196 3.91 -9.18 -18.81
C LYS A 196 4.35 -9.25 -20.27
N SER A 197 4.00 -8.23 -21.05
CA SER A 197 4.38 -8.13 -22.47
C SER A 197 5.70 -7.41 -22.71
N GLU A 198 6.36 -6.95 -21.65
CA GLU A 198 7.57 -6.12 -21.71
C GLU A 198 7.41 -4.86 -22.56
N THR A 199 6.16 -4.39 -22.71
CA THR A 199 5.84 -3.19 -23.46
C THR A 199 6.06 -1.97 -22.58
N LYS A 200 6.94 -1.07 -23.03
CA LYS A 200 7.27 0.14 -22.26
C LYS A 200 6.07 1.07 -22.11
N PRO A 201 5.78 1.56 -20.89
CA PRO A 201 4.86 2.68 -20.71
C PRO A 201 5.36 3.95 -21.41
N ASP A 202 4.45 4.86 -21.69
CA ASP A 202 4.80 6.16 -22.25
C ASP A 202 5.72 6.97 -21.31
N TRP A 203 6.54 7.82 -21.90
CA TRP A 203 7.39 8.73 -21.15
C TRP A 203 6.58 9.91 -20.64
N ASP A 204 6.61 10.14 -19.35
CA ASP A 204 5.87 11.21 -18.69
C ASP A 204 6.70 12.49 -18.47
N GLY A 205 7.97 12.49 -18.92
CA GLY A 205 8.87 13.63 -18.77
C GLY A 205 9.40 13.87 -17.35
N SER A 206 9.09 13.00 -16.40
CA SER A 206 9.56 13.11 -15.02
C SER A 206 11.04 12.79 -14.87
N GLU A 207 11.67 13.32 -13.81
CA GLU A 207 13.04 12.97 -13.45
C GLU A 207 13.17 11.47 -13.16
N SER A 208 12.13 10.85 -12.60
CA SER A 208 12.09 9.41 -12.35
C SER A 208 12.20 8.60 -13.63
N THR A 209 11.44 8.95 -14.66
CA THR A 209 11.54 8.32 -15.99
C THR A 209 12.90 8.55 -16.62
N TYR A 210 13.41 9.78 -16.58
CA TYR A 210 14.73 10.09 -17.14
C TYR A 210 15.84 9.27 -16.47
N ASN A 211 15.81 9.13 -15.14
CA ASN A 211 16.79 8.32 -14.43
C ASN A 211 16.66 6.83 -14.73
N ALA A 212 15.44 6.31 -14.92
CA ALA A 212 15.20 4.92 -15.26
C ALA A 212 15.67 4.56 -16.69
N VAL A 213 15.60 5.50 -17.63
CA VAL A 213 16.06 5.30 -19.02
C VAL A 213 17.58 5.27 -19.15
N LYS A 214 18.32 5.89 -18.23
CA LYS A 214 19.81 5.92 -18.25
C LYS A 214 20.47 4.60 -17.88
N HIS A 215 19.75 3.70 -17.25
CA HIS A 215 20.22 2.36 -16.86
C HIS A 215 19.90 1.34 -17.95
#